data_8ec6812a67d83c9e5d42102de4cbf98e
#
_entry.id   8ec6812a67d83c9e5d42102de4cbf98e
#
_cell.length_a   1.000
_cell.length_b   1.000
_cell.length_c   1.000
_cell.angle_alpha   90.00
_cell.angle_beta   90.00
_cell.angle_gamma   90.00
#
_symmetry.space_group_name_H-M   'P 1'
#
loop_
_entity.id
_entity.type
_entity.pdbx_description
1 polymer ?
#
loop_
_entity_poly.entity_id
_entity_poly.type
_entity_poly.pdbx_seq_one_letter_code
_entity_poly.pdbx_strand_id
1 'polypeptide(L)'
;RLPAMAMLGKIWDDDQDAARGAARQVGYVLAAELRSRGVDYSFTPVLDLDYGPSRVIGDRAFHRQSAVVIALAAALGEGLHLAGMGSCGKHFPGHGYVIPDSHVELPVDDRAFEAMQDDIEPYRQLPLDGVMAAHVIYNCIDCNTAVFSNKWIGYLRNDIKFNGVVFTDDLSMAGAGVVGGMLNRVETAYNAGCDM
;
A
#
# COMPACT_ATOMS: atom_id res chain seq x y z
N ARG A 1 -12.83 -15.86 10.03
CA ARG A 1 -12.63 -14.59 9.34
C ARG A 1 -11.55 -13.82 10.06
N LEU A 2 -10.55 -13.30 9.33
CA LEU A 2 -9.51 -12.44 9.91
C LEU A 2 -10.12 -11.10 10.35
N PRO A 3 -9.58 -10.45 11.41
CA PRO A 3 -10.03 -9.13 11.85
C PRO A 3 -9.68 -8.06 10.81
N ALA A 4 -10.39 -6.93 10.85
CA ALA A 4 -9.96 -5.72 10.16
C ALA A 4 -8.65 -5.20 10.79
N MET A 5 -7.76 -4.61 9.98
CA MET A 5 -6.44 -4.18 10.48
C MET A 5 -6.53 -3.10 11.56
N ALA A 6 -7.55 -2.23 11.51
CA ALA A 6 -7.83 -1.26 12.57
C ALA A 6 -8.03 -1.89 13.98
N MET A 7 -8.46 -3.17 14.05
CA MET A 7 -8.54 -3.86 15.32
C MET A 7 -7.16 -4.11 15.94
N LEU A 8 -6.15 -4.37 15.12
CA LEU A 8 -4.77 -4.52 15.59
C LEU A 8 -4.21 -3.18 16.09
N GLY A 9 -4.57 -2.07 15.43
CA GLY A 9 -4.27 -0.73 15.90
C GLY A 9 -4.88 -0.43 17.28
N LYS A 10 -6.15 -0.82 17.49
CA LYS A 10 -6.80 -0.68 18.82
C LYS A 10 -6.13 -1.50 19.90
N ILE A 11 -5.70 -2.74 19.59
CA ILE A 11 -4.94 -3.55 20.57
C ILE A 11 -3.60 -2.88 20.86
N TRP A 12 -2.96 -2.25 19.87
CA TRP A 12 -1.70 -1.52 20.05
C TRP A 12 -1.81 -0.39 21.07
N ASP A 13 -2.93 0.34 21.08
CA ASP A 13 -3.17 1.43 22.01
C ASP A 13 -3.23 0.96 23.48
N ASP A 14 -3.62 -0.30 23.71
CA ASP A 14 -3.70 -0.92 25.02
C ASP A 14 -2.44 -1.74 25.36
N ASP A 15 -1.94 -2.56 24.42
CA ASP A 15 -0.82 -3.50 24.61
C ASP A 15 -0.08 -3.71 23.26
N GLN A 16 1.09 -3.12 23.14
CA GLN A 16 1.91 -3.17 21.92
C GLN A 16 2.44 -4.59 21.63
N ASP A 17 2.81 -5.34 22.63
CA ASP A 17 3.36 -6.69 22.45
C ASP A 17 2.26 -7.66 22.02
N ALA A 18 1.07 -7.57 22.63
CA ALA A 18 -0.10 -8.33 22.21
C ALA A 18 -0.49 -8.00 20.77
N ALA A 19 -0.45 -6.72 20.36
CA ALA A 19 -0.77 -6.29 19.00
C ALA A 19 0.22 -6.85 17.97
N ARG A 20 1.54 -6.80 18.24
CA ARG A 20 2.57 -7.41 17.37
C ARG A 20 2.36 -8.93 17.25
N GLY A 21 2.12 -9.61 18.37
CA GLY A 21 1.82 -11.03 18.38
C GLY A 21 0.60 -11.38 17.54
N ALA A 22 -0.49 -10.63 17.69
CA ALA A 22 -1.71 -10.80 16.90
C ALA A 22 -1.49 -10.53 15.39
N ALA A 23 -0.77 -9.45 15.04
CA ALA A 23 -0.45 -9.13 13.65
C ALA A 23 0.36 -10.25 12.98
N ARG A 24 1.38 -10.78 13.66
CA ARG A 24 2.18 -11.91 13.15
C ARG A 24 1.34 -13.17 12.95
N GLN A 25 0.43 -13.49 13.88
CA GLN A 25 -0.48 -14.63 13.74
C GLN A 25 -1.44 -14.44 12.56
N VAL A 26 -1.99 -13.23 12.38
CA VAL A 26 -2.86 -12.90 11.25
C VAL A 26 -2.12 -13.11 9.92
N GLY A 27 -0.88 -12.61 9.80
CA GLY A 27 -0.05 -12.82 8.61
C GLY A 27 0.20 -14.30 8.33
N TYR A 28 0.58 -15.06 9.35
CA TYR A 28 0.83 -16.50 9.21
C TYR A 28 -0.43 -17.28 8.75
N VAL A 29 -1.57 -17.05 9.41
CA VAL A 29 -2.83 -17.74 9.05
C VAL A 29 -3.27 -17.38 7.64
N LEU A 30 -3.20 -16.07 7.28
CA LEU A 30 -3.53 -15.60 5.94
C LEU A 30 -2.69 -16.36 4.87
N ALA A 31 -1.39 -16.35 5.05
CA ALA A 31 -0.48 -16.98 4.09
C ALA A 31 -0.64 -18.49 4.05
N ALA A 32 -0.74 -19.16 5.20
CA ALA A 32 -0.91 -20.62 5.27
C ALA A 32 -2.19 -21.08 4.56
N GLU A 33 -3.33 -20.37 4.77
CA GLU A 33 -4.59 -20.70 4.10
C GLU A 33 -4.53 -20.45 2.59
N LEU A 34 -3.96 -19.34 2.13
CA LEU A 34 -3.81 -19.02 0.71
C LEU A 34 -2.86 -20.00 0.01
N ARG A 35 -1.69 -20.27 0.61
CA ARG A 35 -0.70 -21.24 0.09
C ARG A 35 -1.30 -22.65 -0.06
N SER A 36 -2.11 -23.08 0.90
CA SER A 36 -2.79 -24.38 0.83
C SER A 36 -3.79 -24.49 -0.33
N ARG A 37 -4.18 -23.37 -0.94
CA ARG A 37 -5.08 -23.28 -2.11
C ARG A 37 -4.36 -22.96 -3.40
N GLY A 38 -3.01 -22.97 -3.41
CA GLY A 38 -2.20 -22.66 -4.59
C GLY A 38 -2.04 -21.18 -4.91
N VAL A 39 -2.32 -20.28 -3.94
CA VAL A 39 -2.08 -18.84 -4.09
C VAL A 39 -0.71 -18.52 -3.51
N ASP A 40 0.21 -18.04 -4.34
CA ASP A 40 1.61 -17.83 -3.96
C ASP A 40 1.89 -16.42 -3.42
N TYR A 41 1.03 -15.43 -3.71
CA TYR A 41 1.24 -14.04 -3.36
C TYR A 41 -0.06 -13.33 -2.99
N SER A 42 -0.01 -12.40 -2.05
CA SER A 42 -1.15 -11.58 -1.64
C SER A 42 -0.75 -10.12 -1.58
N PHE A 43 -1.62 -9.22 -2.10
CA PHE A 43 -1.39 -7.77 -2.05
C PHE A 43 -1.71 -7.20 -0.66
N THR A 44 -0.87 -7.57 0.31
CA THR A 44 -0.95 -7.16 1.72
C THR A 44 0.46 -6.91 2.28
N PRO A 45 0.64 -5.97 3.22
CA PRO A 45 -0.34 -5.16 3.95
C PRO A 45 -0.77 -3.86 3.26
N VAL A 46 -1.91 -3.29 3.72
CA VAL A 46 -2.25 -1.88 3.48
C VAL A 46 -1.42 -1.04 4.43
N LEU A 47 -0.66 -0.07 3.89
CA LEU A 47 0.23 0.84 4.63
C LEU A 47 -0.34 2.26 4.74
N ASP A 48 -1.48 2.49 4.12
CA ASP A 48 -2.17 3.79 4.16
C ASP A 48 -2.52 4.16 5.59
N LEU A 49 -2.27 5.43 5.95
CA LEU A 49 -2.60 5.95 7.27
C LEU A 49 -4.10 6.24 7.40
N ASP A 50 -4.67 6.01 8.58
CA ASP A 50 -6.05 6.35 8.89
C ASP A 50 -6.20 7.85 9.18
N TYR A 51 -6.57 8.63 8.17
CA TYR A 51 -6.94 10.04 8.32
C TYR A 51 -8.42 10.23 8.68
N GLY A 52 -9.22 9.16 8.68
CA GLY A 52 -10.63 9.16 9.05
C GLY A 52 -11.60 9.30 7.88
N PRO A 53 -11.45 10.27 6.95
CA PRO A 53 -12.49 10.51 5.94
C PRO A 53 -12.48 9.52 4.76
N SER A 54 -11.39 8.81 4.52
CA SER A 54 -11.29 7.88 3.38
C SER A 54 -12.18 6.65 3.59
N ARG A 55 -13.22 6.52 2.76
CA ARG A 55 -14.11 5.34 2.78
C ARG A 55 -13.51 4.13 2.09
N VAL A 56 -12.52 4.34 1.23
CA VAL A 56 -11.81 3.27 0.50
C VAL A 56 -10.88 2.54 1.44
N ILE A 57 -10.10 3.27 2.23
CA ILE A 57 -9.15 2.69 3.17
C ILE A 57 -9.88 2.23 4.43
N GLY A 58 -10.56 3.13 5.14
CA GLY A 58 -11.37 2.81 6.31
C GLY A 58 -10.65 1.90 7.31
N ASP A 59 -11.32 0.84 7.77
CA ASP A 59 -10.80 -0.13 8.73
C ASP A 59 -9.71 -1.08 8.19
N ARG A 60 -9.34 -0.93 6.91
CA ARG A 60 -8.19 -1.61 6.31
C ARG A 60 -6.85 -1.02 6.79
N ALA A 61 -6.83 0.27 7.18
CA ALA A 61 -5.66 0.89 7.80
C ALA A 61 -5.42 0.30 9.20
N PHE A 62 -4.15 0.15 9.58
CA PHE A 62 -3.80 -0.25 10.93
C PHE A 62 -4.03 0.87 11.94
N HIS A 63 -3.56 2.07 11.62
CA HIS A 63 -3.54 3.21 12.54
C HIS A 63 -3.27 4.53 11.80
N ARG A 64 -3.46 5.66 12.50
CA ARG A 64 -3.11 6.99 11.98
C ARG A 64 -1.60 7.30 12.02
N GLN A 65 -0.88 6.76 12.98
CA GLN A 65 0.55 7.03 13.17
C GLN A 65 1.40 6.07 12.35
N SER A 66 2.31 6.60 11.53
CA SER A 66 3.20 5.80 10.67
C SER A 66 4.05 4.80 11.45
N ALA A 67 4.55 5.18 12.64
CA ALA A 67 5.32 4.28 13.50
C ALA A 67 4.54 3.02 13.92
N VAL A 68 3.23 3.16 14.19
CA VAL A 68 2.35 2.04 14.54
C VAL A 68 2.09 1.17 13.31
N VAL A 69 1.83 1.79 12.16
CA VAL A 69 1.65 1.08 10.89
C VAL A 69 2.90 0.27 10.56
N ILE A 70 4.09 0.85 10.69
CA ILE A 70 5.37 0.17 10.47
C ILE A 70 5.51 -1.04 11.39
N ALA A 71 5.27 -0.87 12.69
CA ALA A 71 5.44 -1.93 13.68
C ALA A 71 4.48 -3.11 13.43
N LEU A 72 3.21 -2.84 13.12
CA LEU A 72 2.19 -3.88 12.88
C LEU A 72 2.36 -4.52 11.51
N ALA A 73 2.70 -3.73 10.47
CA ALA A 73 2.96 -4.26 9.14
C ALA A 73 4.22 -5.14 9.10
N ALA A 74 5.28 -4.76 9.83
CA ALA A 74 6.48 -5.60 9.98
C ALA A 74 6.13 -6.96 10.62
N ALA A 75 5.39 -6.95 11.72
CA ALA A 75 4.97 -8.19 12.41
C ALA A 75 4.06 -9.06 11.51
N LEU A 76 3.13 -8.45 10.76
CA LEU A 76 2.30 -9.17 9.79
C LEU A 76 3.16 -9.77 8.67
N GLY A 77 4.11 -9.00 8.12
CA GLY A 77 5.06 -9.46 7.10
C GLY A 77 5.91 -10.64 7.57
N GLU A 78 6.40 -10.62 8.82
CA GLU A 78 7.06 -11.78 9.43
C GLU A 78 6.17 -13.03 9.41
N GLY A 79 4.88 -12.87 9.73
CA GLY A 79 3.91 -13.95 9.67
C GLY A 79 3.71 -14.50 8.26
N LEU A 80 3.61 -13.62 7.25
CA LEU A 80 3.53 -14.02 5.84
C LEU A 80 4.75 -14.84 5.41
N HIS A 81 5.94 -14.34 5.70
CA HIS A 81 7.21 -14.99 5.34
C HIS A 81 7.38 -16.35 6.03
N LEU A 82 6.96 -16.50 7.29
CA LEU A 82 6.99 -17.79 7.99
C LEU A 82 6.16 -18.87 7.30
N ALA A 83 5.08 -18.49 6.61
CA ALA A 83 4.27 -19.41 5.82
C ALA A 83 4.68 -19.43 4.33
N GLY A 84 5.82 -18.83 3.96
CA GLY A 84 6.39 -18.84 2.60
C GLY A 84 5.69 -17.92 1.61
N MET A 85 5.10 -16.81 2.04
CA MET A 85 4.44 -15.82 1.18
C MET A 85 5.13 -14.46 1.31
N GLY A 86 5.35 -13.77 0.18
CA GLY A 86 5.88 -12.42 0.15
C GLY A 86 4.86 -11.35 0.57
N SER A 87 5.36 -10.17 0.91
CA SER A 87 4.58 -9.00 1.31
C SER A 87 4.50 -7.96 0.19
N CYS A 88 3.35 -7.26 0.08
CA CYS A 88 3.16 -6.15 -0.86
C CYS A 88 2.54 -4.95 -0.15
N GLY A 89 3.36 -3.92 0.08
CA GLY A 89 2.87 -2.67 0.67
C GLY A 89 2.05 -1.85 -0.31
N LYS A 90 0.92 -1.31 0.13
CA LYS A 90 0.02 -0.52 -0.71
C LYS A 90 -0.75 0.54 0.08
N HIS A 91 -1.15 1.62 -0.57
CA HIS A 91 -1.03 2.03 -1.98
C HIS A 91 -0.04 3.19 -2.08
N PHE A 92 1.15 2.94 -2.62
CA PHE A 92 2.23 3.93 -2.68
C PHE A 92 1.85 5.18 -3.50
N PRO A 93 2.15 6.39 -3.02
CA PRO A 93 2.85 6.77 -1.78
C PRO A 93 1.98 6.94 -0.54
N GLY A 94 0.65 6.70 -0.60
CA GLY A 94 -0.31 6.76 0.50
C GLY A 94 -1.68 7.27 0.05
N HIS A 95 -2.73 6.44 0.15
CA HIS A 95 -4.11 6.74 -0.30
C HIS A 95 -5.03 7.19 0.84
N GLY A 96 -4.54 7.20 2.09
CA GLY A 96 -5.40 7.40 3.27
C GLY A 96 -5.97 8.82 3.43
N TYR A 97 -5.30 9.83 2.87
CA TYR A 97 -5.71 11.23 3.01
C TYR A 97 -6.87 11.64 2.08
N VAL A 98 -6.91 11.09 0.87
CA VAL A 98 -7.92 11.47 -0.12
C VAL A 98 -9.27 10.80 0.16
N ILE A 99 -10.36 11.54 -0.01
CA ILE A 99 -11.73 11.08 0.21
C ILE A 99 -12.28 10.31 -1.00
N PRO A 100 -12.05 10.79 -2.26
CA PRO A 100 -12.57 10.14 -3.44
C PRO A 100 -12.09 8.70 -3.58
N ASP A 101 -12.98 7.83 -4.08
CA ASP A 101 -12.69 6.44 -4.37
C ASP A 101 -12.08 6.31 -5.78
N SER A 102 -10.82 5.91 -5.86
CA SER A 102 -10.12 5.70 -7.14
C SER A 102 -10.76 4.66 -8.06
N HIS A 103 -11.68 3.83 -7.54
CA HIS A 103 -12.48 2.91 -8.37
C HIS A 103 -13.54 3.64 -9.20
N VAL A 104 -14.03 4.79 -8.76
CA VAL A 104 -15.15 5.51 -9.39
C VAL A 104 -14.79 6.91 -9.89
N GLU A 105 -13.76 7.54 -9.33
CA GLU A 105 -13.29 8.87 -9.71
C GLU A 105 -11.77 9.00 -9.57
N LEU A 106 -11.20 10.11 -10.02
CA LEU A 106 -9.77 10.37 -9.95
C LEU A 106 -9.45 11.21 -8.71
N PRO A 107 -8.89 10.61 -7.64
CA PRO A 107 -8.52 11.36 -6.46
C PRO A 107 -7.26 12.19 -6.68
N VAL A 108 -7.23 13.37 -6.05
CA VAL A 108 -6.10 14.30 -6.07
C VAL A 108 -5.69 14.63 -4.63
N ASP A 109 -4.42 14.50 -4.33
CA ASP A 109 -3.80 14.95 -3.08
C ASP A 109 -2.98 16.21 -3.37
N ASP A 110 -3.44 17.35 -2.86
CA ASP A 110 -2.82 18.66 -3.04
C ASP A 110 -1.86 19.04 -1.90
N ARG A 111 -1.58 18.11 -0.97
CA ARG A 111 -0.62 18.38 0.10
C ARG A 111 0.79 18.65 -0.45
N ALA A 112 1.54 19.49 0.27
CA ALA A 112 2.97 19.62 0.01
C ALA A 112 3.71 18.31 0.31
N PHE A 113 4.83 18.09 -0.35
CA PHE A 113 5.61 16.86 -0.21
C PHE A 113 6.06 16.59 1.24
N GLU A 114 6.37 17.66 1.98
CA GLU A 114 6.76 17.58 3.40
C GLU A 114 5.62 17.03 4.27
N ALA A 115 4.36 17.32 3.93
CA ALA A 115 3.20 16.83 4.66
C ALA A 115 2.86 15.35 4.38
N MET A 116 3.50 14.75 3.37
CA MET A 116 3.33 13.35 2.99
C MET A 116 4.40 12.43 3.59
N GLN A 117 5.37 12.95 4.34
CA GLN A 117 6.50 12.14 4.80
C GLN A 117 6.06 10.97 5.68
N ASP A 118 5.04 11.15 6.51
CA ASP A 118 4.48 10.07 7.33
C ASP A 118 3.83 8.96 6.50
N ASP A 119 3.20 9.29 5.36
CA ASP A 119 2.62 8.31 4.43
C ASP A 119 3.72 7.50 3.72
N ILE A 120 4.86 8.13 3.42
CA ILE A 120 5.98 7.52 2.69
C ILE A 120 6.88 6.69 3.62
N GLU A 121 6.94 7.04 4.90
CA GLU A 121 7.87 6.42 5.86
C GLU A 121 7.76 4.90 5.98
N PRO A 122 6.56 4.28 5.94
CA PRO A 122 6.45 2.81 5.92
C PRO A 122 7.20 2.15 4.76
N TYR A 123 7.24 2.79 3.58
CA TYR A 123 7.95 2.26 2.41
C TYR A 123 9.47 2.39 2.50
N ARG A 124 9.98 3.31 3.35
CA ARG A 124 11.42 3.42 3.62
C ARG A 124 11.91 2.38 4.63
N GLN A 125 11.06 2.02 5.61
CA GLN A 125 11.49 1.22 6.74
C GLN A 125 11.16 -0.27 6.62
N LEU A 126 10.13 -0.64 5.85
CA LEU A 126 9.68 -2.03 5.76
C LEU A 126 10.45 -2.80 4.67
N PRO A 127 10.88 -4.04 4.97
CA PRO A 127 11.49 -4.94 4.00
C PRO A 127 10.40 -5.61 3.13
N LEU A 128 9.82 -4.84 2.20
CA LEU A 128 8.75 -5.30 1.34
C LEU A 128 9.29 -6.06 0.12
N ASP A 129 8.60 -7.14 -0.28
CA ASP A 129 8.91 -7.88 -1.52
C ASP A 129 8.28 -7.22 -2.74
N GLY A 130 7.16 -6.53 -2.54
CA GLY A 130 6.49 -5.75 -3.57
C GLY A 130 5.88 -4.47 -3.03
N VAL A 131 5.63 -3.53 -3.93
CA VAL A 131 4.91 -2.28 -3.68
C VAL A 131 3.88 -2.07 -4.77
N MET A 132 2.66 -1.73 -4.40
CA MET A 132 1.60 -1.39 -5.36
C MET A 132 1.41 0.12 -5.41
N ALA A 133 1.55 0.71 -6.60
CA ALA A 133 1.39 2.14 -6.83
C ALA A 133 -0.08 2.55 -6.98
N ALA A 134 -0.46 3.67 -6.40
CA ALA A 134 -1.84 4.16 -6.35
C ALA A 134 -2.30 4.87 -7.64
N HIS A 135 -3.61 4.78 -7.94
CA HIS A 135 -4.28 5.63 -8.92
C HIS A 135 -4.72 6.97 -8.31
N VAL A 136 -3.79 7.69 -7.72
CA VAL A 136 -3.99 9.03 -7.12
C VAL A 136 -2.99 9.99 -7.72
N ILE A 137 -3.42 11.22 -8.03
CA ILE A 137 -2.53 12.33 -8.40
C ILE A 137 -2.02 12.97 -7.12
N TYR A 138 -0.71 13.21 -7.06
CA TYR A 138 -0.04 13.94 -5.99
C TYR A 138 0.67 15.15 -6.61
N ASN A 139 -0.04 16.29 -6.63
CA ASN A 139 0.38 17.50 -7.35
C ASN A 139 1.74 18.06 -6.88
N CYS A 140 2.21 17.67 -5.70
CA CYS A 140 3.52 18.08 -5.20
C CYS A 140 4.71 17.55 -6.03
N ILE A 141 4.52 16.46 -6.78
CA ILE A 141 5.58 15.85 -7.61
C ILE A 141 5.16 15.74 -9.07
N ASP A 142 3.94 15.28 -9.37
CA ASP A 142 3.49 15.05 -10.74
C ASP A 142 1.98 15.26 -10.90
N CYS A 143 1.56 15.64 -12.10
CA CYS A 143 0.15 15.71 -12.49
C CYS A 143 -0.42 14.37 -13.00
N ASN A 144 0.42 13.34 -13.14
CA ASN A 144 0.00 11.98 -13.42
C ASN A 144 -0.27 11.23 -12.11
N THR A 145 -1.12 10.20 -12.14
CA THR A 145 -1.27 9.30 -10.99
C THR A 145 0.05 8.61 -10.69
N ALA A 146 0.28 8.21 -9.44
CA ALA A 146 1.55 7.62 -9.02
C ALA A 146 1.94 6.41 -9.88
N VAL A 147 0.97 5.55 -10.25
CA VAL A 147 1.19 4.39 -11.11
C VAL A 147 1.68 4.74 -12.52
N PHE A 148 1.33 5.93 -13.04
CA PHE A 148 1.73 6.41 -14.37
C PHE A 148 2.84 7.48 -14.31
N SER A 149 3.42 7.72 -13.15
CA SER A 149 4.43 8.74 -12.92
C SER A 149 5.82 8.15 -12.80
N ASN A 150 6.66 8.39 -13.81
CA ASN A 150 8.07 8.01 -13.74
C ASN A 150 8.83 8.76 -12.63
N LYS A 151 8.31 9.91 -12.17
CA LYS A 151 8.88 10.63 -11.03
C LYS A 151 8.60 9.91 -9.72
N TRP A 152 7.34 9.44 -9.49
CA TRP A 152 6.99 8.70 -8.29
C TRP A 152 7.65 7.32 -8.26
N ILE A 153 7.62 6.58 -9.36
CA ILE A 153 8.30 5.28 -9.42
C ILE A 153 9.82 5.47 -9.35
N GLY A 154 10.34 6.53 -9.98
CA GLY A 154 11.75 6.93 -9.85
C GLY A 154 12.14 7.25 -8.41
N TYR A 155 11.31 7.99 -7.66
CA TYR A 155 11.52 8.26 -6.24
C TYR A 155 11.54 6.98 -5.40
N LEU A 156 10.60 6.06 -5.63
CA LEU A 156 10.59 4.74 -4.98
C LEU A 156 11.88 3.97 -5.25
N ARG A 157 12.37 3.96 -6.49
CA ARG A 157 13.58 3.24 -6.89
C ARG A 157 14.88 3.91 -6.43
N ASN A 158 14.98 5.24 -6.60
CA ASN A 158 16.24 5.96 -6.48
C ASN A 158 16.45 6.59 -5.10
N ASP A 159 15.40 7.05 -4.43
CA ASP A 159 15.49 7.72 -3.13
C ASP A 159 15.19 6.75 -1.99
N ILE A 160 14.12 5.97 -2.10
CA ILE A 160 13.77 4.92 -1.12
C ILE A 160 14.67 3.68 -1.29
N LYS A 161 15.26 3.49 -2.50
CA LYS A 161 16.12 2.33 -2.83
C LYS A 161 15.37 1.00 -2.85
N PHE A 162 14.08 1.04 -3.18
CA PHE A 162 13.27 -0.17 -3.29
C PHE A 162 13.68 -0.99 -4.53
N ASN A 163 14.00 -2.26 -4.32
CA ASN A 163 14.48 -3.19 -5.38
C ASN A 163 13.53 -4.37 -5.63
N GLY A 164 12.40 -4.45 -4.92
CA GLY A 164 11.36 -5.47 -5.12
C GLY A 164 10.48 -5.18 -6.34
N VAL A 165 9.39 -5.93 -6.47
CA VAL A 165 8.45 -5.80 -7.60
C VAL A 165 7.52 -4.60 -7.40
N VAL A 166 7.39 -3.74 -8.41
CA VAL A 166 6.41 -2.65 -8.44
C VAL A 166 5.19 -3.08 -9.24
N PHE A 167 4.07 -3.22 -8.54
CA PHE A 167 2.78 -3.54 -9.14
C PHE A 167 2.00 -2.27 -9.48
N THR A 168 1.21 -2.32 -10.55
CA THR A 168 0.10 -1.38 -10.70
C THR A 168 -1.02 -1.76 -9.75
N ASP A 169 -1.82 -0.79 -9.30
CA ASP A 169 -3.18 -1.10 -8.88
C ASP A 169 -4.03 -1.45 -10.12
N ASP A 170 -5.25 -1.93 -9.93
CA ASP A 170 -6.09 -2.45 -11.02
C ASP A 170 -6.26 -1.42 -12.15
N LEU A 171 -5.72 -1.74 -13.31
CA LEU A 171 -5.77 -0.88 -14.51
C LEU A 171 -7.20 -0.75 -15.09
N SER A 172 -8.18 -1.53 -14.62
CA SER A 172 -9.59 -1.37 -14.99
C SER A 172 -10.30 -0.24 -14.23
N MET A 173 -9.71 0.26 -13.13
CA MET A 173 -10.28 1.32 -12.30
C MET A 173 -10.49 2.63 -13.08
N ALA A 174 -11.47 3.43 -12.63
CA ALA A 174 -11.76 4.74 -13.24
C ALA A 174 -10.55 5.69 -13.17
N GLY A 175 -9.80 5.67 -12.07
CA GLY A 175 -8.57 6.45 -11.90
C GLY A 175 -7.47 6.11 -12.94
N ALA A 176 -7.50 4.92 -13.54
CA ALA A 176 -6.60 4.55 -14.63
C ALA A 176 -7.08 5.08 -16.00
N GLY A 177 -8.34 5.52 -16.11
CA GLY A 177 -8.98 5.95 -17.36
C GLY A 177 -8.36 7.18 -18.03
N VAL A 178 -7.59 7.96 -17.28
CA VAL A 178 -6.96 9.22 -17.73
C VAL A 178 -6.02 9.05 -18.93
N VAL A 179 -5.43 7.87 -19.11
CA VAL A 179 -4.49 7.57 -20.22
C VAL A 179 -5.13 6.78 -21.36
N GLY A 180 -6.45 6.57 -21.33
CA GLY A 180 -7.20 5.95 -22.41
C GLY A 180 -7.48 4.45 -22.25
N GLY A 181 -7.42 3.69 -23.36
CA GLY A 181 -7.75 2.25 -23.38
C GLY A 181 -6.74 1.37 -22.65
N MET A 182 -7.09 0.09 -22.43
CA MET A 182 -6.30 -0.85 -21.62
C MET A 182 -4.84 -0.98 -22.10
N LEU A 183 -4.62 -1.06 -23.41
CA LEU A 183 -3.25 -1.14 -23.94
C LEU A 183 -2.40 0.08 -23.57
N ASN A 184 -2.98 1.29 -23.69
CA ASN A 184 -2.28 2.51 -23.30
C ASN A 184 -1.98 2.55 -21.80
N ARG A 185 -2.89 2.02 -20.96
CA ARG A 185 -2.69 1.95 -19.50
C ARG A 185 -1.51 1.04 -19.16
N VAL A 186 -1.46 -0.14 -19.77
CA VAL A 186 -0.34 -1.09 -19.59
C VAL A 186 0.98 -0.47 -20.05
N GLU A 187 1.00 0.09 -21.26
CA GLU A 187 2.21 0.71 -21.82
C GLU A 187 2.69 1.91 -20.98
N THR A 188 1.76 2.76 -20.52
CA THR A 188 2.09 3.92 -19.70
C THR A 188 2.65 3.50 -18.33
N ALA A 189 2.05 2.50 -17.67
CA ALA A 189 2.53 1.99 -16.39
C ALA A 189 3.92 1.34 -16.53
N TYR A 190 4.13 0.54 -17.57
CA TYR A 190 5.43 -0.06 -17.87
C TYR A 190 6.50 1.01 -18.12
N ASN A 191 6.20 2.03 -18.94
CA ASN A 191 7.12 3.14 -19.21
C ASN A 191 7.37 4.02 -17.97
N ALA A 192 6.46 4.08 -17.02
CA ALA A 192 6.67 4.73 -15.72
C ALA A 192 7.62 3.94 -14.81
N GLY A 193 7.83 2.63 -15.07
CA GLY A 193 8.74 1.76 -14.32
C GLY A 193 8.04 0.73 -13.42
N CYS A 194 6.74 0.46 -13.62
CA CYS A 194 6.07 -0.68 -13.01
C CYS A 194 6.53 -1.98 -13.68
N ASP A 195 6.62 -3.06 -12.89
CA ASP A 195 7.07 -4.38 -13.36
C ASP A 195 5.88 -5.27 -13.76
N MET A 196 4.73 -5.11 -13.07
CA MET A 196 3.53 -5.94 -13.22
C MET A 196 2.26 -5.12 -13.05
#